data_54ea90fd9eb86b357b550a0719c15333
#
_entry.id   54ea90fd9eb86b357b550a0719c15333
#
_cell.length_a   1.000
_cell.length_b   1.000
_cell.length_c   1.000
_cell.angle_alpha   90.00
_cell.angle_beta   90.00
_cell.angle_gamma   90.00
#
_symmetry.space_group_name_H-M   'P 1'
#
loop_
_entity.id
_entity.type
_entity.pdbx_description
1 polymer ?
#
loop_
_entity_poly.entity_id
_entity_poly.type
_entity_poly.pdbx_seq_one_letter_code
_entity_poly.pdbx_strand_id
1 'polypeptide(L)'
;MDFNQVVYQIYPLGFCGAPKENDGILSHRILKVIDWIPHFKKAGITSILFNPVFESDRHGYDTRDYTKIDCRLGTNEDFQKVCTELNNNGISIILD
;
A
#
# COMPACT_ATOMS: atom_id res chain seq x y z
N MET A 1 -10.14 8.55 -21.61
CA MET A 1 -8.88 7.99 -21.11
C MET A 1 -7.82 9.07 -21.08
N ASP A 2 -7.12 9.18 -19.98
CA ASP A 2 -6.01 10.12 -19.87
C ASP A 2 -4.70 9.43 -20.26
N PHE A 3 -4.12 9.82 -21.40
CA PHE A 3 -2.91 9.21 -21.93
C PHE A 3 -1.66 9.58 -21.12
N ASN A 4 -1.75 10.54 -20.20
CA ASN A 4 -0.66 10.96 -19.34
C ASN A 4 -0.63 10.20 -18.01
N GLN A 5 -1.61 9.33 -17.79
CA GLN A 5 -1.69 8.57 -16.56
C GLN A 5 -0.73 7.38 -16.57
N VAL A 6 0.10 7.29 -15.53
CA VAL A 6 1.02 6.17 -15.32
C VAL A 6 0.66 5.52 -13.99
N VAL A 7 0.24 4.26 -14.03
CA VAL A 7 -0.17 3.50 -12.84
C VAL A 7 0.95 2.54 -12.46
N TYR A 8 1.35 2.60 -11.20
CA TYR A 8 2.31 1.67 -10.61
C TYR A 8 1.58 0.76 -9.64
N GLN A 9 1.70 -0.55 -9.84
CA GLN A 9 1.04 -1.55 -9.03
C GLN A 9 1.96 -2.00 -7.90
N ILE A 10 1.45 -1.98 -6.66
CA ILE A 10 2.18 -2.45 -5.49
C ILE A 10 1.40 -3.59 -4.85
N TYR A 11 2.09 -4.72 -4.62
CA TYR A 11 1.62 -5.78 -3.74
C TYR A 11 2.21 -5.51 -2.35
N PRO A 12 1.45 -4.92 -1.40
CA PRO A 12 2.04 -4.36 -0.18
C PRO A 12 2.78 -5.37 0.67
N LEU A 13 2.26 -6.57 0.84
CA LEU A 13 2.92 -7.60 1.67
C LEU A 13 4.31 -7.93 1.13
N GLY A 14 4.44 -8.11 -0.17
CA GLY A 14 5.74 -8.37 -0.79
C GLY A 14 6.64 -7.15 -0.82
N PHE A 15 6.09 -6.00 -1.24
CA PHE A 15 6.85 -4.75 -1.37
C PHE A 15 7.46 -4.30 -0.04
N CYS A 16 6.68 -4.43 1.04
CA CYS A 16 7.10 -3.98 2.37
C CYS A 16 7.88 -5.04 3.15
N GLY A 17 8.11 -6.22 2.58
CA GLY A 17 8.88 -7.28 3.23
C GLY A 17 8.15 -7.93 4.39
N ALA A 18 6.82 -8.02 4.32
CA ALA A 18 6.02 -8.63 5.37
C ALA A 18 6.19 -10.15 5.42
N PRO A 19 5.99 -10.79 6.60
CA PRO A 19 6.01 -12.24 6.70
C PRO A 19 4.96 -12.89 5.79
N LYS A 20 5.30 -14.04 5.23
CA LYS A 20 4.42 -14.79 4.33
C LYS A 20 3.13 -15.22 5.03
N GLU A 21 3.26 -15.71 6.27
CA GLU A 21 2.12 -16.04 7.12
C GLU A 21 1.84 -14.86 8.05
N ASN A 22 0.56 -14.62 8.35
CA ASN A 22 0.21 -13.58 9.30
C ASN A 22 0.58 -14.04 10.72
N ASP A 23 1.58 -13.39 11.30
CA ASP A 23 2.08 -13.72 12.64
C ASP A 23 1.32 -13.00 13.75
N GLY A 24 0.32 -12.18 13.41
CA GLY A 24 -0.45 -11.41 14.37
C GLY A 24 0.32 -10.27 15.04
N ILE A 25 1.54 -10.02 14.63
CA ILE A 25 2.40 -8.99 15.22
C ILE A 25 2.22 -7.70 14.43
N LEU A 26 1.83 -6.63 15.14
CA LEU A 26 1.70 -5.31 14.52
C LEU A 26 3.07 -4.78 14.11
N SER A 27 3.16 -4.30 12.88
CA SER A 27 4.34 -3.66 12.34
C SER A 27 3.89 -2.47 11.49
N HIS A 28 4.75 -1.49 11.28
CA HIS A 28 4.44 -0.29 10.51
C HIS A 28 5.11 -0.33 9.13
N ARG A 29 5.18 -1.51 8.52
CA ARG A 29 5.90 -1.73 7.25
C ARG A 29 5.34 -0.93 6.08
N ILE A 30 4.02 -0.62 6.08
CA ILE A 30 3.40 0.13 4.98
C ILE A 30 4.00 1.53 4.83
N LEU A 31 4.55 2.10 5.91
CA LEU A 31 5.18 3.42 5.88
C LEU A 31 6.39 3.48 4.94
N LYS A 32 6.96 2.33 4.59
CA LYS A 32 8.05 2.23 3.61
C LYS A 32 7.66 2.84 2.26
N VAL A 33 6.39 2.81 1.90
CA VAL A 33 5.90 3.39 0.65
C VAL A 33 6.20 4.88 0.59
N ILE A 34 6.13 5.58 1.74
CA ILE A 34 6.40 7.02 1.80
C ILE A 34 7.84 7.32 1.36
N ASP A 35 8.78 6.46 1.72
CA ASP A 35 10.19 6.66 1.37
C ASP A 35 10.43 6.55 -0.14
N TRP A 36 9.51 5.92 -0.87
CA TRP A 36 9.60 5.73 -2.32
C TRP A 36 8.92 6.84 -3.12
N ILE A 37 8.20 7.77 -2.46
CA ILE A 37 7.48 8.84 -3.16
C ILE A 37 8.40 9.66 -4.08
N PRO A 38 9.61 10.09 -3.66
CA PRO A 38 10.49 10.83 -4.57
C PRO A 38 10.83 10.04 -5.83
N HIS A 39 10.98 8.72 -5.70
CA HIS A 39 11.24 7.84 -6.83
C HIS A 39 10.03 7.76 -7.76
N PHE A 40 8.83 7.65 -7.21
CA PHE A 40 7.60 7.62 -8.00
C PHE A 40 7.43 8.92 -8.81
N LYS A 41 7.68 10.06 -8.19
CA LYS A 41 7.60 11.36 -8.86
C LYS A 41 8.61 11.45 -10.01
N LYS A 42 9.82 11.01 -9.78
CA LYS A 42 10.88 11.02 -10.79
C LYS A 42 10.53 10.13 -11.98
N ALA A 43 9.84 9.02 -11.74
CA ALA A 43 9.41 8.09 -12.78
C ALA A 43 8.14 8.54 -13.50
N GLY A 44 7.51 9.65 -13.07
CA GLY A 44 6.27 10.16 -13.70
C GLY A 44 5.02 9.38 -13.32
N ILE A 45 5.05 8.66 -12.20
CA ILE A 45 3.90 7.87 -11.74
C ILE A 45 2.81 8.81 -11.23
N THR A 46 1.58 8.61 -11.71
CA THR A 46 0.42 9.44 -11.35
C THR A 46 -0.57 8.73 -10.45
N SER A 47 -0.52 7.40 -10.37
CA SER A 47 -1.43 6.61 -9.54
C SER A 47 -0.71 5.38 -9.01
N ILE A 48 -1.07 4.98 -7.80
CA ILE A 48 -0.64 3.71 -7.20
C ILE A 48 -1.85 2.79 -7.06
N LEU A 49 -1.76 1.61 -7.64
CA LEU A 49 -2.74 0.54 -7.43
C LEU A 49 -2.22 -0.38 -6.34
N PHE A 50 -2.90 -0.39 -5.20
CA PHE A 50 -2.57 -1.30 -4.11
C PHE A 50 -3.34 -2.60 -4.27
N ASN A 51 -2.64 -3.70 -4.39
CA ASN A 51 -3.20 -5.03 -4.21
C ASN A 51 -3.53 -5.21 -2.72
N PRO A 52 -4.18 -6.32 -2.29
CA PRO A 52 -4.87 -6.36 -1.00
C PRO A 52 -4.06 -5.81 0.17
N VAL A 53 -4.66 -4.88 0.92
CA VAL A 53 -4.07 -4.25 2.12
C VAL A 53 -4.81 -4.64 3.39
N PHE A 54 -5.99 -5.27 3.27
CA PHE A 54 -6.81 -5.62 4.43
C PHE A 54 -6.30 -6.87 5.13
N GLU A 55 -6.69 -7.03 6.41
CA GLU A 55 -6.25 -8.15 7.23
C GLU A 55 -6.50 -9.49 6.54
N SER A 56 -5.44 -10.29 6.40
CA SER A 56 -5.49 -11.60 5.76
C SER A 56 -4.57 -12.57 6.52
N ASP A 57 -4.70 -13.86 6.22
CA ASP A 57 -3.86 -14.88 6.85
C ASP A 57 -2.53 -15.06 6.14
N ARG A 58 -2.50 -14.94 4.81
CA ARG A 58 -1.30 -15.22 4.00
C ARG A 58 -1.02 -14.14 2.97
N HIS A 59 -1.63 -14.24 1.80
CA HIS A 59 -1.28 -13.47 0.59
C HIS A 59 -2.12 -12.21 0.36
N GLY A 60 -3.06 -11.91 1.24
CA GLY A 60 -3.91 -10.73 1.12
C GLY A 60 -5.21 -10.98 0.36
N TYR A 61 -5.28 -11.97 -0.50
CA TYR A 61 -6.51 -12.33 -1.21
C TYR A 61 -7.42 -13.24 -0.39
N ASP A 62 -6.90 -13.84 0.70
CA ASP A 62 -7.65 -14.62 1.68
C ASP A 62 -8.13 -13.72 2.83
N THR A 63 -8.71 -12.58 2.49
CA THR A 63 -9.06 -11.51 3.42
C THR A 63 -9.91 -12.00 4.58
N ARG A 64 -9.44 -11.70 5.80
CA ARG A 64 -10.12 -12.03 7.05
C ARG A 64 -10.99 -10.89 7.56
N ASP A 65 -10.56 -9.64 7.34
CA ASP A 65 -11.27 -8.46 7.81
C ASP A 65 -11.09 -7.30 6.82
N TYR A 66 -12.20 -6.87 6.19
CA TYR A 66 -12.20 -5.79 5.20
C TYR A 66 -12.19 -4.39 5.82
N THR A 67 -12.34 -4.28 7.14
CA THR A 67 -12.35 -2.98 7.81
C THR A 67 -11.00 -2.63 8.45
N LYS A 68 -10.04 -3.53 8.37
CA LYS A 68 -8.77 -3.40 9.07
C LYS A 68 -7.62 -3.68 8.12
N ILE A 69 -6.63 -2.80 8.13
CA ILE A 69 -5.37 -3.02 7.40
C ILE A 69 -4.64 -4.19 8.04
N ASP A 70 -4.03 -5.04 7.23
CA ASP A 70 -3.26 -6.20 7.70
C ASP A 70 -2.19 -5.75 8.69
N CYS A 71 -2.15 -6.39 9.87
CA CYS A 71 -1.22 -5.99 10.92
C CYS A 71 0.25 -6.15 10.51
N ARG A 72 0.55 -7.03 9.55
CA ARG A 72 1.90 -7.14 8.99
C ARG A 72 2.33 -5.87 8.27
N LEU A 73 1.38 -5.05 7.82
CA LEU A 73 1.62 -3.79 7.13
C LEU A 73 1.58 -2.60 8.07
N GLY A 74 0.64 -2.58 9.00
CA GLY A 74 0.50 -1.47 9.93
C GLY A 74 -0.92 -1.29 10.43
N THR A 75 -1.23 -0.06 10.83
CA THR A 75 -2.55 0.34 11.30
C THR A 75 -3.33 1.03 10.18
N ASN A 76 -4.64 1.21 10.39
CA ASN A 76 -5.46 2.03 9.49
C ASN A 76 -4.90 3.46 9.42
N GLU A 77 -4.40 3.98 10.54
CA GLU A 77 -3.79 5.30 10.60
C GLU A 77 -2.51 5.37 9.76
N ASP A 78 -1.67 4.33 9.79
CA ASP A 78 -0.47 4.24 8.95
C ASP A 78 -0.85 4.29 7.48
N PHE A 79 -1.87 3.53 7.07
CA PHE A 79 -2.32 3.53 5.69
C PHE A 79 -2.89 4.89 5.28
N GLN A 80 -3.65 5.53 6.18
CA GLN A 80 -4.17 6.87 5.94
C GLN A 80 -3.02 7.86 5.72
N LYS A 81 -1.95 7.76 6.50
CA LYS A 81 -0.77 8.61 6.35
C LYS A 81 -0.12 8.41 4.99
N VAL A 82 0.02 7.16 4.54
CA VAL A 82 0.56 6.84 3.21
C VAL A 82 -0.30 7.48 2.12
N CYS A 83 -1.63 7.35 2.22
CA CYS A 83 -2.56 7.93 1.24
C CYS A 83 -2.46 9.45 1.21
N THR A 84 -2.37 10.08 2.39
CA THR A 84 -2.25 11.55 2.49
C THR A 84 -0.95 12.02 1.84
N GLU A 85 0.17 11.37 2.13
CA GLU A 85 1.45 11.73 1.55
C GLU A 85 1.47 11.56 0.03
N LEU A 86 0.88 10.48 -0.49
CA LEU A 86 0.76 10.27 -1.93
C LEU A 86 -0.07 11.36 -2.57
N ASN A 87 -1.24 11.66 -2.00
CA ASN A 87 -2.13 12.71 -2.53
C ASN A 87 -1.48 14.08 -2.49
N ASN A 88 -0.72 14.39 -1.45
CA ASN A 88 0.01 15.66 -1.34
C ASN A 88 1.08 15.79 -2.43
N ASN A 89 1.52 14.69 -3.00
CA ASN A 89 2.50 14.66 -4.07
C ASN A 89 1.85 14.45 -5.44
N GLY A 90 0.53 14.59 -5.54
CA GLY A 90 -0.19 14.50 -6.81
C GLY A 90 -0.39 13.08 -7.31
N ILE A 91 -0.28 12.08 -6.42
CA ILE A 91 -0.43 10.67 -6.78
C ILE A 91 -1.76 10.15 -6.24
N SER A 92 -2.59 9.62 -7.14
CA SER A 92 -3.89 9.03 -6.79
C SER A 92 -3.73 7.60 -6.30
N ILE A 93 -4.70 7.11 -5.53
CA ILE A 93 -4.68 5.77 -4.96
C ILE A 93 -5.87 4.97 -5.49
N ILE A 94 -5.58 3.74 -5.90
CA ILE A 94 -6.58 2.77 -6.36
C ILE A 94 -6.42 1.53 -5.48
N LEU A 95 -7.53 1.04 -4.92
CA LEU A 95 -7.54 -0.19 -4.14
C LEU A 95 -8.11 -1.33 -4.98
N ASP A 96 -7.43 -2.44 -4.94
CA ASP A 96 -7.90 -3.67 -5.57
C ASP A 96 -8.89 -4.40 -4.64
#